data_36c08c1e57c6911dd3a93ade3e78d128
#
_entry.id   36c08c1e57c6911dd3a93ade3e78d128
#
_cell.length_a   1.000
_cell.length_b   1.000
_cell.length_c   1.000
_cell.angle_alpha   90.00
_cell.angle_beta   90.00
_cell.angle_gamma   90.00
#
_symmetry.space_group_name_H-M   'P 1'
#
loop_
_entity.id
_entity.type
_entity.pdbx_description
1 polymer ?
#
loop_
_entity_poly.entity_id
_entity_poly.type
_entity_poly.pdbx_seq_one_letter_code
_entity_poly.pdbx_strand_id
1 'polypeptide(L)'
;LSGEKDWHALHEELRTLWRAGGLYLIAFVTPLAVLLSPHLARWLTDEPATFEHVNQALRLIPIGVAALLPYLVSRSAFEGIQLPRPALWVALLRAFVLVVPLSWLGLRFHPEIGYAPMQGVCAGFALGTFAAGVLLNRMLRKQLRQRMTAA
;
A
#
# COMPACT_ATOMS: atom_id res chain seq x y z
N LEU A 1 -6.91 -28.40 -19.92
CA LEU A 1 -5.95 -27.50 -19.24
C LEU A 1 -5.53 -28.20 -17.95
N SER A 2 -4.42 -28.89 -18.01
CA SER A 2 -3.83 -29.62 -16.89
C SER A 2 -3.39 -28.62 -15.83
N GLY A 3 -4.15 -28.55 -14.76
CA GLY A 3 -3.89 -27.67 -13.63
C GLY A 3 -2.88 -28.28 -12.66
N GLU A 4 -1.73 -28.65 -13.10
CA GLU A 4 -0.57 -28.74 -12.22
C GLU A 4 -0.26 -27.33 -11.79
N LYS A 5 -0.70 -27.05 -10.58
CA LYS A 5 -0.50 -25.75 -9.93
C LYS A 5 0.99 -25.66 -9.64
N ASP A 6 1.75 -25.09 -10.55
CA ASP A 6 3.17 -24.84 -10.38
C ASP A 6 3.38 -23.71 -9.37
N TRP A 7 3.45 -24.11 -8.09
CA TRP A 7 3.63 -23.19 -6.97
C TRP A 7 4.99 -22.46 -7.01
N HIS A 8 5.97 -23.05 -7.70
CA HIS A 8 7.28 -22.42 -7.92
C HIS A 8 7.15 -21.27 -8.91
N ALA A 9 6.45 -21.49 -10.03
CA ALA A 9 6.18 -20.42 -11.00
C ALA A 9 5.42 -19.25 -10.37
N LEU A 10 4.39 -19.54 -9.56
CA LEU A 10 3.65 -18.50 -8.83
C LEU A 10 4.56 -17.66 -7.92
N HIS A 11 5.51 -18.28 -7.24
CA HIS A 11 6.44 -17.57 -6.36
C HIS A 11 7.40 -16.66 -7.14
N GLU A 12 7.88 -17.11 -8.29
CA GLU A 12 8.73 -16.30 -9.18
C GLU A 12 7.95 -15.13 -9.81
N GLU A 13 6.71 -15.38 -10.25
CA GLU A 13 5.83 -14.33 -10.76
C GLU A 13 5.56 -13.24 -9.71
N LEU A 14 5.26 -13.64 -8.48
CA LEU A 14 5.08 -12.68 -7.38
C LEU A 14 6.34 -11.85 -7.13
N ARG A 15 7.52 -12.44 -7.18
CA ARG A 15 8.79 -11.73 -7.04
C ARG A 15 9.03 -10.75 -8.17
N THR A 16 8.68 -11.13 -9.39
CA THR A 16 8.79 -10.28 -10.58
C THR A 16 7.83 -9.11 -10.50
N LEU A 17 6.57 -9.34 -10.11
CA LEU A 17 5.57 -8.28 -9.88
C LEU A 17 6.03 -7.28 -8.81
N TRP A 18 6.64 -7.74 -7.73
CA TRP A 18 7.21 -6.88 -6.70
C TRP A 18 8.32 -5.97 -7.24
N ARG A 19 9.24 -6.53 -8.03
CA ARG A 19 10.35 -5.78 -8.63
C ARG A 19 9.84 -4.80 -9.68
N ALA A 20 8.98 -5.25 -10.57
CA ALA A 20 8.40 -4.42 -11.62
C ALA A 20 7.55 -3.28 -11.02
N GLY A 21 6.69 -3.58 -10.02
CA GLY A 21 5.90 -2.58 -9.32
C GLY A 21 6.75 -1.55 -8.57
N GLY A 22 7.80 -1.99 -7.89
CA GLY A 22 8.74 -1.10 -7.21
C GLY A 22 9.50 -0.20 -8.18
N LEU A 23 10.01 -0.76 -9.28
CA LEU A 23 10.68 0.00 -10.35
C LEU A 23 9.74 1.03 -10.97
N TYR A 24 8.51 0.63 -11.29
CA TYR A 24 7.50 1.53 -11.85
C TYR A 24 7.18 2.69 -10.91
N LEU A 25 7.04 2.43 -9.61
CA LEU A 25 6.82 3.46 -8.60
C LEU A 25 7.97 4.47 -8.56
N ILE A 26 9.21 3.99 -8.53
CA ILE A 26 10.39 4.86 -8.43
C ILE A 26 10.63 5.62 -9.74
N ALA A 27 10.52 4.94 -10.88
CA ALA A 27 10.88 5.51 -12.18
C ALA A 27 9.79 6.42 -12.77
N PHE A 28 8.51 6.16 -12.49
CA PHE A 28 7.41 6.88 -13.11
C PHE A 28 6.51 7.59 -12.09
N VAL A 29 6.00 6.89 -11.08
CA VAL A 29 5.01 7.47 -10.18
C VAL A 29 5.61 8.58 -9.31
N THR A 30 6.82 8.38 -8.78
CA THR A 30 7.46 9.37 -7.92
C THR A 30 7.84 10.66 -8.67
N PRO A 31 8.56 10.62 -9.81
CA PRO A 31 8.84 11.83 -10.56
C PRO A 31 7.58 12.52 -11.06
N LEU A 32 6.60 11.76 -11.54
CA LEU A 32 5.34 12.31 -12.03
C LEU A 32 4.56 13.03 -10.91
N ALA A 33 4.46 12.42 -9.73
CA ALA A 33 3.80 13.04 -8.58
C ALA A 33 4.51 14.32 -8.12
N VAL A 34 5.85 14.33 -8.09
CA VAL A 34 6.61 15.51 -7.71
C VAL A 34 6.47 16.64 -8.74
N LEU A 35 6.53 16.32 -10.03
CA LEU A 35 6.42 17.31 -11.11
C LEU A 35 5.00 17.87 -11.25
N LEU A 36 3.98 17.02 -11.12
CA LEU A 36 2.59 17.43 -11.29
C LEU A 36 1.98 18.04 -10.02
N SER A 37 2.54 17.75 -8.83
CA SER A 37 1.94 18.21 -7.58
C SER A 37 1.65 19.72 -7.54
N PRO A 38 2.54 20.65 -7.96
CA PRO A 38 2.23 22.07 -7.91
C PRO A 38 1.15 22.49 -8.92
N HIS A 39 1.06 21.83 -10.07
CA HIS A 39 0.02 22.10 -11.06
C HIS A 39 -1.35 21.61 -10.59
N LEU A 40 -1.40 20.39 -10.08
CA LEU A 40 -2.63 19.83 -9.53
C LEU A 40 -3.10 20.58 -8.27
N ALA A 41 -2.17 21.01 -7.41
CA ALA A 41 -2.52 21.80 -6.24
C ALA A 41 -3.16 23.15 -6.63
N ARG A 42 -2.63 23.84 -7.65
CA ARG A 42 -3.25 25.08 -8.17
C ARG A 42 -4.61 24.85 -8.81
N TRP A 43 -4.84 23.68 -9.37
CA TRP A 43 -6.13 23.31 -9.95
C TRP A 43 -7.20 23.02 -8.89
N LEU A 44 -6.78 22.55 -7.72
CA LEU A 44 -7.66 22.16 -6.63
C LEU A 44 -7.99 23.31 -5.67
N THR A 45 -7.13 24.35 -5.58
CA THR A 45 -7.34 25.46 -4.67
C THR A 45 -6.63 26.72 -5.12
N ASP A 46 -7.31 27.85 -4.97
CA ASP A 46 -6.76 29.20 -5.20
C ASP A 46 -6.23 29.83 -3.90
N GLU A 47 -6.53 29.24 -2.74
CA GLU A 47 -6.14 29.75 -1.45
C GLU A 47 -4.70 29.37 -1.09
N PRO A 48 -3.78 30.35 -0.83
CA PRO A 48 -2.37 30.07 -0.62
C PRO A 48 -2.06 29.14 0.57
N ALA A 49 -2.80 29.25 1.65
CA ALA A 49 -2.64 28.39 2.84
C ALA A 49 -3.00 26.93 2.55
N THR A 50 -4.08 26.72 1.83
CA THR A 50 -4.57 25.39 1.43
C THR A 50 -3.68 24.77 0.33
N PHE A 51 -3.14 25.61 -0.57
CA PHE A 51 -2.22 25.16 -1.62
C PHE A 51 -1.01 24.40 -1.07
N GLU A 52 -0.34 24.96 -0.04
CA GLU A 52 0.83 24.33 0.56
C GLU A 52 0.51 22.92 1.08
N HIS A 53 -0.61 22.78 1.80
CA HIS A 53 -1.05 21.51 2.36
C HIS A 53 -1.40 20.47 1.26
N VAL A 54 -2.11 20.90 0.22
CA VAL A 54 -2.47 20.04 -0.92
C VAL A 54 -1.23 19.61 -1.68
N ASN A 55 -0.30 20.52 -1.95
CA ASN A 55 0.96 20.21 -2.64
C ASN A 55 1.81 19.21 -1.85
N GLN A 56 1.92 19.37 -0.53
CA GLN A 56 2.60 18.41 0.34
C GLN A 56 1.93 17.03 0.32
N ALA A 57 0.60 16.99 0.40
CA ALA A 57 -0.16 15.74 0.33
C ALA A 57 0.07 15.00 -1.00
N LEU A 58 0.03 15.71 -2.12
CA LEU A 58 0.27 15.13 -3.44
C LEU A 58 1.69 14.55 -3.60
N ARG A 59 2.70 15.18 -3.00
CA ARG A 59 4.07 14.65 -2.97
C ARG A 59 4.23 13.40 -2.13
N LEU A 60 3.34 13.17 -1.16
CA LEU A 60 3.35 11.98 -0.30
C LEU A 60 2.61 10.78 -0.92
N ILE A 61 1.83 10.98 -1.99
CA ILE A 61 1.11 9.91 -2.69
C ILE A 61 2.02 8.71 -3.06
N PRO A 62 3.22 8.90 -3.63
CA PRO A 62 4.08 7.76 -3.98
C PRO A 62 4.43 6.88 -2.77
N ILE A 63 4.62 7.47 -1.60
CA ILE A 63 4.90 6.74 -0.35
C ILE A 63 3.68 5.89 0.03
N GLY A 64 2.49 6.47 -0.04
CA GLY A 64 1.23 5.74 0.20
C GLY A 64 1.02 4.59 -0.76
N VAL A 65 1.29 4.80 -2.05
CA VAL A 65 1.19 3.76 -3.09
C VAL A 65 2.24 2.68 -2.89
N ALA A 66 3.48 3.03 -2.54
CA ALA A 66 4.53 2.08 -2.20
C ALA A 66 4.14 1.20 -1.01
N ALA A 67 3.56 1.79 0.04
CA ALA A 67 3.05 1.06 1.20
C ALA A 67 1.87 0.14 0.85
N LEU A 68 1.08 0.48 -0.17
CA LEU A 68 -0.06 -0.31 -0.65
C LEU A 68 0.36 -1.52 -1.50
N LEU A 69 1.52 -1.48 -2.15
CA LEU A 69 1.99 -2.51 -3.07
C LEU A 69 1.99 -3.93 -2.46
N PRO A 70 2.55 -4.17 -1.24
CA PRO A 70 2.52 -5.50 -0.60
C PRO A 70 1.10 -6.02 -0.40
N TYR A 71 0.19 -5.16 -0.06
CA TYR A 71 -1.19 -5.52 0.14
C TYR A 71 -1.86 -5.92 -1.18
N LEU A 72 -1.71 -5.12 -2.24
CA LEU A 72 -2.32 -5.38 -3.55
C LEU A 72 -1.81 -6.69 -4.17
N VAL A 73 -0.49 -6.91 -4.19
CA VAL A 73 0.12 -8.12 -4.74
C VAL A 73 -0.36 -9.36 -3.98
N SER A 74 -0.38 -9.32 -2.65
CA SER A 74 -0.83 -10.45 -1.84
C SER A 74 -2.33 -10.71 -2.00
N ARG A 75 -3.14 -9.65 -2.12
CA ARG A 75 -4.59 -9.76 -2.36
C ARG A 75 -4.87 -10.44 -3.71
N SER A 76 -4.24 -9.97 -4.79
CA SER A 76 -4.40 -10.57 -6.13
C SER A 76 -3.99 -12.04 -6.15
N ALA A 77 -2.93 -12.42 -5.42
CA ALA A 77 -2.53 -13.80 -5.27
C ALA A 77 -3.59 -14.66 -4.57
N PHE A 78 -4.25 -14.15 -3.52
CA PHE A 78 -5.36 -14.85 -2.85
C PHE A 78 -6.58 -15.00 -3.75
N GLU A 79 -6.89 -14.00 -4.57
CA GLU A 79 -7.95 -14.07 -5.58
C GLU A 79 -7.62 -15.12 -6.66
N GLY A 80 -6.36 -15.17 -7.13
CA GLY A 80 -5.89 -16.15 -8.11
C GLY A 80 -5.94 -17.60 -7.63
N ILE A 81 -5.73 -17.85 -6.34
CA ILE A 81 -5.86 -19.20 -5.74
C ILE A 81 -7.28 -19.51 -5.24
N GLN A 82 -8.26 -18.67 -5.59
CA GLN A 82 -9.68 -18.80 -5.23
C GLN A 82 -9.94 -18.87 -3.71
N LEU A 83 -9.16 -18.16 -2.91
CA LEU A 83 -9.32 -18.03 -1.46
C LEU A 83 -9.53 -16.56 -1.04
N PRO A 84 -10.68 -15.94 -1.39
CA PRO A 84 -10.88 -14.50 -1.14
C PRO A 84 -11.12 -14.15 0.33
N ARG A 85 -11.55 -15.11 1.17
CA ARG A 85 -11.90 -14.87 2.57
C ARG A 85 -10.78 -14.24 3.39
N PRO A 86 -9.52 -14.74 3.39
CA PRO A 86 -8.43 -14.12 4.13
C PRO A 86 -8.16 -12.67 3.67
N ALA A 87 -8.23 -12.42 2.37
CA ALA A 87 -8.04 -11.07 1.81
C ALA A 87 -9.13 -10.10 2.28
N LEU A 88 -10.39 -10.55 2.35
CA LEU A 88 -11.50 -9.75 2.85
C LEU A 88 -11.32 -9.38 4.33
N TRP A 89 -10.99 -10.36 5.19
CA TRP A 89 -10.76 -10.10 6.61
C TRP A 89 -9.60 -9.13 6.85
N VAL A 90 -8.50 -9.29 6.12
CA VAL A 90 -7.36 -8.36 6.22
C VAL A 90 -7.73 -6.98 5.67
N ALA A 91 -8.60 -6.88 4.66
CA ALA A 91 -9.09 -5.60 4.16
C ALA A 91 -9.88 -4.83 5.24
N LEU A 92 -10.79 -5.52 5.94
CA LEU A 92 -11.55 -4.94 7.06
C LEU A 92 -10.65 -4.54 8.22
N LEU A 93 -9.73 -5.43 8.63
CA LEU A 93 -8.77 -5.16 9.68
C LEU A 93 -7.87 -3.96 9.29
N ARG A 94 -7.41 -3.89 8.05
CA ARG A 94 -6.66 -2.75 7.56
C ARG A 94 -7.43 -1.45 7.71
N ALA A 95 -8.67 -1.41 7.24
CA ALA A 95 -9.46 -0.18 7.23
C ALA A 95 -9.75 0.29 8.66
N PHE A 96 -10.34 -0.56 9.50
CA PHE A 96 -10.88 -0.16 10.79
C PHE A 96 -9.88 -0.24 11.95
N VAL A 97 -8.93 -1.18 11.92
CA VAL A 97 -8.03 -1.43 13.05
C VAL A 97 -6.65 -0.83 12.84
N LEU A 98 -6.17 -0.76 11.61
CA LEU A 98 -4.82 -0.25 11.31
C LEU A 98 -4.86 1.18 10.78
N VAL A 99 -5.53 1.41 9.64
CA VAL A 99 -5.45 2.70 8.95
C VAL A 99 -6.11 3.81 9.76
N VAL A 100 -7.35 3.63 10.19
CA VAL A 100 -8.08 4.68 10.91
C VAL A 100 -7.40 5.04 12.24
N PRO A 101 -7.07 4.09 13.15
CA PRO A 101 -6.40 4.43 14.40
C PRO A 101 -5.00 5.02 14.20
N LEU A 102 -4.19 4.47 13.28
CA LEU A 102 -2.84 4.99 13.04
C LEU A 102 -2.85 6.37 12.40
N SER A 103 -3.78 6.65 11.48
CA SER A 103 -3.95 7.99 10.91
C SER A 103 -4.41 8.99 11.97
N TRP A 104 -5.32 8.58 12.85
CA TRP A 104 -5.75 9.41 13.98
C TRP A 104 -4.61 9.68 14.97
N LEU A 105 -3.80 8.67 15.31
CA LEU A 105 -2.60 8.84 16.13
C LEU A 105 -1.60 9.78 15.45
N GLY A 106 -1.36 9.61 14.15
CA GLY A 106 -0.50 10.49 13.37
C GLY A 106 -0.97 11.95 13.40
N LEU A 107 -2.29 12.15 13.34
CA LEU A 107 -2.88 13.49 13.50
C LEU A 107 -2.69 14.05 14.94
N ARG A 108 -2.82 13.22 15.95
CA ARG A 108 -2.73 13.66 17.36
C ARG A 108 -1.30 14.00 17.78
N PHE A 109 -0.33 13.23 17.32
CA PHE A 109 1.08 13.42 17.73
C PHE A 109 1.89 14.35 16.81
N HIS A 110 1.28 14.90 15.74
CA HIS A 110 2.00 15.81 14.84
C HIS A 110 2.62 17.03 15.51
N PRO A 111 1.99 17.72 16.52
CA PRO A 111 2.60 18.89 17.14
C PRO A 111 3.86 18.54 17.95
N GLU A 112 3.92 17.36 18.54
CA GLU A 112 5.07 16.91 19.35
C GLU A 112 6.28 16.54 18.48
N ILE A 113 6.04 16.07 17.26
CA ILE A 113 7.08 15.59 16.34
C ILE A 113 7.49 16.67 15.32
N GLY A 114 6.76 17.80 15.26
CA GLY A 114 7.07 18.91 14.34
C GLY A 114 6.67 18.70 12.89
N TYR A 115 5.84 17.70 12.60
CA TYR A 115 5.30 17.47 11.26
C TYR A 115 3.99 18.24 11.03
N ALA A 116 3.69 18.53 9.74
CA ALA A 116 2.38 19.03 9.39
C ALA A 116 1.29 17.96 9.65
N PRO A 117 0.06 18.35 10.05
CA PRO A 117 -1.03 17.42 10.35
C PRO A 117 -1.26 16.39 9.24
N MET A 118 -1.20 16.82 7.99
CA MET A 118 -1.37 15.98 6.80
C MET A 118 -0.29 14.92 6.67
N GLN A 119 0.95 15.24 7.01
CA GLN A 119 2.07 14.29 7.00
C GLN A 119 1.87 13.19 8.03
N GLY A 120 1.37 13.53 9.22
CA GLY A 120 1.03 12.57 10.27
C GLY A 120 -0.07 11.59 9.83
N VAL A 121 -1.13 12.07 9.19
CA VAL A 121 -2.21 11.24 8.63
C VAL A 121 -1.67 10.33 7.53
N CYS A 122 -0.88 10.86 6.59
CA CYS A 122 -0.28 10.08 5.50
C CYS A 122 0.68 9.01 6.03
N ALA A 123 1.48 9.32 7.05
CA ALA A 123 2.36 8.35 7.70
C ALA A 123 1.57 7.23 8.37
N GLY A 124 0.52 7.56 9.11
CA GLY A 124 -0.38 6.58 9.72
C GLY A 124 -1.06 5.67 8.70
N PHE A 125 -1.55 6.26 7.59
CA PHE A 125 -2.11 5.51 6.46
C PHE A 125 -1.08 4.54 5.84
N ALA A 126 0.12 5.03 5.55
CA ALA A 126 1.19 4.24 4.95
C ALA A 126 1.61 3.08 5.87
N LEU A 127 1.81 3.35 7.16
CA LEU A 127 2.17 2.34 8.16
C LEU A 127 1.07 1.28 8.31
N GLY A 128 -0.19 1.69 8.45
CA GLY A 128 -1.32 0.78 8.58
C GLY A 128 -1.50 -0.10 7.35
N THR A 129 -1.35 0.47 6.17
CA THR A 129 -1.47 -0.26 4.91
C THR A 129 -0.29 -1.23 4.72
N PHE A 130 0.92 -0.80 5.03
CA PHE A 130 2.11 -1.65 4.96
C PHE A 130 2.02 -2.84 5.94
N ALA A 131 1.61 -2.59 7.18
CA ALA A 131 1.41 -3.64 8.18
C ALA A 131 0.38 -4.69 7.72
N ALA A 132 -0.75 -4.24 7.14
CA ALA A 132 -1.74 -5.13 6.55
C ALA A 132 -1.15 -5.95 5.38
N GLY A 133 -0.35 -5.33 4.53
CA GLY A 133 0.34 -6.01 3.43
C GLY A 133 1.30 -7.09 3.92
N VAL A 134 2.09 -6.80 4.94
CA VAL A 134 3.00 -7.78 5.58
C VAL A 134 2.20 -8.94 6.19
N LEU A 135 1.11 -8.65 6.88
CA LEU A 135 0.24 -9.67 7.47
C LEU A 135 -0.31 -10.60 6.37
N LEU A 136 -0.88 -10.03 5.32
CA LEU A 136 -1.46 -10.78 4.22
C LEU A 136 -0.40 -11.63 3.49
N ASN A 137 0.79 -11.08 3.27
CA ASN A 137 1.91 -11.81 2.67
C ASN A 137 2.37 -12.99 3.55
N ARG A 138 2.41 -12.83 4.88
CA ARG A 138 2.71 -13.93 5.81
C ARG A 138 1.65 -15.03 5.74
N MET A 139 0.38 -14.67 5.67
CA MET A 139 -0.72 -15.62 5.52
C MET A 139 -0.62 -16.37 4.18
N LEU A 140 -0.33 -15.65 3.09
CA LEU A 140 -0.14 -16.24 1.77
C LEU A 140 1.00 -17.27 1.78
N ARG A 141 2.18 -16.90 2.30
CA ARG A 141 3.33 -17.81 2.40
C ARG A 141 3.02 -19.06 3.23
N LYS A 142 2.26 -18.92 4.32
CA LYS A 142 1.83 -20.06 5.14
C LYS A 142 0.91 -21.00 4.35
N GLN A 143 -0.04 -20.47 3.61
CA GLN A 143 -0.96 -21.25 2.77
C GLN A 143 -0.23 -21.97 1.63
N LEU A 144 0.70 -21.29 0.98
CA LEU A 144 1.52 -21.90 -0.09
C LEU A 144 2.36 -23.05 0.45
N ARG A 145 3.02 -22.88 1.60
CA ARG A 145 3.81 -23.94 2.24
C ARG A 145 2.96 -25.16 2.59
N GLN A 146 1.78 -24.96 3.17
CA GLN A 146 0.86 -26.06 3.51
C GLN A 146 0.42 -26.86 2.28
N ARG A 147 0.21 -26.19 1.15
CA ARG A 147 -0.18 -26.85 -0.09
C ARG A 147 0.99 -27.58 -0.78
N MET A 148 2.21 -27.07 -0.68
CA MET A 148 3.40 -27.74 -1.17
C MET A 148 3.76 -29.01 -0.38
N THR A 149 3.45 -29.08 0.92
CA THR A 149 3.67 -30.27 1.75
C THR A 149 2.54 -31.29 1.65
N ALA A 150 1.40 -30.95 1.08
CA ALA A 150 0.24 -31.83 0.91
C ALA A 150 0.13 -32.43 -0.51
N ALA A 151 0.98 -31.97 -1.42
CA ALA A 151 1.11 -32.50 -2.81
C ALA A 151 2.29 -33.44 -2.92
#